data_0745bce093511beb9cc0951f19cce467
#
_entry.id   0745bce093511beb9cc0951f19cce467
#
_cell.length_a   1.000
_cell.length_b   1.000
_cell.length_c   1.000
_cell.angle_alpha   90.00
_cell.angle_beta   90.00
_cell.angle_gamma   90.00
#
_symmetry.space_group_name_H-M   'P 1'
#
loop_
_entity.id
_entity.type
_entity.pdbx_description
1 polymer ?
#
loop_
_entity_poly.entity_id
_entity_poly.type
_entity_poly.pdbx_seq_one_letter_code
_entity_poly.pdbx_strand_id
1 'polypeptide(L)'
;MSLVWVPVTIGAASLQVARNALQRGLLTGAGPWGATLVRFLFGLPFSALFAAVAWSLTAHPAPHFATGFWLACALGGAAQITATAAMLVSMRRSTFALGTAFQQSSIPLAAVMGLVLGEPLRAGAWAGIGLVTAGLFALAWPRGRETPRDWSAALLGLVAGAGFALSSNAYRQAALTLDHAHPVLAAQITVFTVQAMQSSVLSAWLAARDRRALWVAVTSVRSSLPAGFFGAAASGLWFTAFALSPAGPVRAVGVCEMPIAALAGRRLFAERLSTAQIGAALVVAAGVVLAAVG
;
A
#
# COMPACT_ATOMS: atom_id res chain seq x y z
N MET A 1 -17.48 1.79 -16.90
CA MET A 1 -16.92 1.11 -15.71
C MET A 1 -17.55 1.70 -14.46
N SER A 2 -17.99 0.88 -13.52
CA SER A 2 -18.56 1.39 -12.26
C SER A 2 -17.46 2.09 -11.44
N LEU A 3 -17.73 3.27 -10.87
CA LEU A 3 -16.78 4.01 -10.02
C LEU A 3 -16.71 3.48 -8.58
N VAL A 4 -17.25 2.27 -8.31
CA VAL A 4 -17.28 1.65 -6.98
C VAL A 4 -15.86 1.47 -6.38
N TRP A 5 -14.85 1.28 -7.22
CA TRP A 5 -13.47 1.15 -6.76
C TRP A 5 -12.93 2.45 -6.11
N VAL A 6 -13.48 3.64 -6.44
CA VAL A 6 -13.04 4.93 -5.89
C VAL A 6 -13.33 5.01 -4.39
N PRO A 7 -14.59 4.88 -3.90
CA PRO A 7 -14.87 4.89 -2.46
C PRO A 7 -14.18 3.73 -1.73
N VAL A 8 -14.01 2.55 -2.35
CA VAL A 8 -13.23 1.44 -1.80
C VAL A 8 -11.78 1.85 -1.57
N THR A 9 -11.16 2.54 -2.54
CA THR A 9 -9.78 3.04 -2.42
C THR A 9 -9.66 4.09 -1.31
N ILE A 10 -10.61 5.03 -1.20
CA ILE A 10 -10.62 6.05 -0.13
C ILE A 10 -10.74 5.39 1.24
N GLY A 11 -11.61 4.39 1.37
CA GLY A 11 -11.73 3.58 2.59
C GLY A 11 -10.41 2.86 2.94
N ALA A 12 -9.78 2.24 1.94
CA ALA A 12 -8.48 1.58 2.10
C ALA A 12 -7.39 2.55 2.61
N ALA A 13 -7.30 3.73 2.00
CA ALA A 13 -6.38 4.79 2.38
C ALA A 13 -6.62 5.29 3.82
N SER A 14 -7.88 5.47 4.20
CA SER A 14 -8.27 5.91 5.56
C SER A 14 -7.85 4.89 6.63
N LEU A 15 -8.15 3.61 6.40
CA LEU A 15 -7.73 2.53 7.31
C LEU A 15 -6.22 2.35 7.35
N GLN A 16 -5.53 2.60 6.23
CA GLN A 16 -4.08 2.60 6.16
C GLN A 16 -3.44 3.68 7.02
N VAL A 17 -4.01 4.88 7.06
CA VAL A 17 -3.56 5.97 7.95
C VAL A 17 -3.70 5.55 9.40
N ALA A 18 -4.84 4.98 9.80
CA ALA A 18 -5.06 4.48 11.16
C ALA A 18 -4.03 3.38 11.52
N ARG A 19 -3.82 2.41 10.63
CA ARG A 19 -2.79 1.38 10.79
C ARG A 19 -1.40 1.98 10.98
N ASN A 20 -1.00 2.93 10.12
CA ASN A 20 0.33 3.54 10.17
C ASN A 20 0.56 4.28 11.49
N ALA A 21 -0.46 4.95 12.03
CA ALA A 21 -0.41 5.60 13.34
C ALA A 21 -0.17 4.58 14.47
N LEU A 22 -0.88 3.45 14.46
CA LEU A 22 -0.72 2.38 15.45
C LEU A 22 0.64 1.69 15.36
N GLN A 23 1.16 1.46 14.15
CA GLN A 23 2.46 0.80 13.94
C GLN A 23 3.65 1.63 14.40
N ARG A 24 3.55 2.96 14.44
CA ARG A 24 4.66 3.82 14.91
C ARG A 24 5.13 3.46 16.32
N GLY A 25 4.22 3.12 17.22
CA GLY A 25 4.56 2.71 18.58
C GLY A 25 5.28 1.36 18.68
N LEU A 26 5.16 0.50 17.67
CA LEU A 26 5.75 -0.84 17.66
C LEU A 26 7.20 -0.88 17.14
N LEU A 27 7.63 0.16 16.42
CA LEU A 27 8.97 0.23 15.81
C LEU A 27 10.12 0.26 16.82
N THR A 28 9.88 0.77 18.02
CA THR A 28 10.91 0.95 19.06
C THR A 28 11.39 -0.36 19.66
N GLY A 29 10.56 -1.40 19.67
CA GLY A 29 10.89 -2.70 20.32
C GLY A 29 11.30 -3.80 19.34
N ALA A 30 10.61 -3.91 18.21
CA ALA A 30 10.73 -5.04 17.27
C ALA A 30 11.59 -4.73 16.03
N GLY A 31 12.04 -3.51 15.87
CA GLY A 31 12.73 -3.07 14.65
C GLY A 31 11.84 -3.08 13.39
N PRO A 32 12.38 -2.71 12.20
CA PRO A 32 11.59 -2.63 10.97
C PRO A 32 10.99 -3.96 10.53
N TRP A 33 11.76 -5.03 10.64
CA TRP A 33 11.34 -6.36 10.21
C TRP A 33 10.30 -6.98 11.14
N GLY A 34 10.48 -6.82 12.45
CA GLY A 34 9.48 -7.27 13.42
C GLY A 34 8.16 -6.49 13.32
N ALA A 35 8.23 -5.17 13.13
CA ALA A 35 7.05 -4.35 12.90
C ALA A 35 6.33 -4.70 11.57
N THR A 36 7.08 -5.14 10.55
CA THR A 36 6.52 -5.65 9.29
C THR A 36 5.83 -7.00 9.52
N LEU A 37 6.45 -7.91 10.29
CA LEU A 37 5.85 -9.20 10.64
C LEU A 37 4.55 -9.01 11.43
N VAL A 38 4.53 -8.15 12.44
CA VAL A 38 3.34 -7.84 13.24
C VAL A 38 2.13 -7.53 12.37
N ARG A 39 2.31 -6.71 11.35
CA ARG A 39 1.24 -6.30 10.43
C ARG A 39 0.61 -7.51 9.73
N PHE A 40 1.43 -8.45 9.26
CA PHE A 40 0.94 -9.60 8.50
C PHE A 40 0.42 -10.69 9.44
N LEU A 41 1.18 -11.04 10.47
CA LEU A 41 0.84 -12.12 11.40
C LEU A 41 -0.46 -11.86 12.16
N PHE A 42 -0.60 -10.68 12.77
CA PHE A 42 -1.82 -10.30 13.48
C PHE A 42 -2.96 -9.88 12.55
N GLY A 43 -2.68 -9.68 11.27
CA GLY A 43 -3.69 -9.50 10.23
C GLY A 43 -4.35 -10.81 9.78
N LEU A 44 -3.64 -11.95 9.91
CA LEU A 44 -4.10 -13.25 9.42
C LEU A 44 -5.50 -13.66 9.92
N PRO A 45 -5.82 -13.62 11.22
CA PRO A 45 -7.15 -14.04 11.70
C PRO A 45 -8.26 -13.15 11.11
N PHE A 46 -8.00 -11.88 10.92
CA PHE A 46 -8.97 -10.94 10.34
C PHE A 46 -9.13 -11.15 8.83
N SER A 47 -8.03 -11.33 8.09
CA SER A 47 -8.11 -11.62 6.66
C SER A 47 -8.77 -12.98 6.39
N ALA A 48 -8.55 -13.99 7.23
CA ALA A 48 -9.27 -15.26 7.17
C ALA A 48 -10.77 -15.06 7.39
N LEU A 49 -11.15 -14.25 8.40
CA LEU A 49 -12.55 -13.91 8.67
C LEU A 49 -13.18 -13.18 7.48
N PHE A 50 -12.49 -12.17 6.92
CA PHE A 50 -12.99 -11.41 5.76
C PHE A 50 -13.15 -12.31 4.53
N ALA A 51 -12.22 -13.24 4.29
CA ALA A 51 -12.33 -14.21 3.21
C ALA A 51 -13.50 -15.17 3.45
N ALA A 52 -13.70 -15.66 4.67
CA ALA A 52 -14.82 -16.52 5.04
C ALA A 52 -16.17 -15.81 4.87
N VAL A 53 -16.28 -14.55 5.30
CA VAL A 53 -17.48 -13.73 5.11
C VAL A 53 -17.74 -13.47 3.63
N ALA A 54 -16.71 -13.10 2.86
CA ALA A 54 -16.86 -12.92 1.42
C ALA A 54 -17.32 -14.20 0.72
N TRP A 55 -16.78 -15.36 1.13
CA TRP A 55 -17.18 -16.65 0.62
C TRP A 55 -18.67 -16.95 0.91
N SER A 56 -19.11 -16.74 2.14
CA SER A 56 -20.50 -17.00 2.55
C SER A 56 -21.53 -16.08 1.87
N LEU A 57 -21.11 -14.89 1.44
CA LEU A 57 -21.95 -13.91 0.75
C LEU A 57 -21.93 -14.06 -0.78
N THR A 58 -21.04 -14.90 -1.33
CA THR A 58 -20.90 -15.09 -2.76
C THR A 58 -21.73 -16.28 -3.23
N ALA A 59 -22.62 -16.04 -4.18
CA ALA A 59 -23.39 -17.11 -4.81
C ALA A 59 -22.50 -17.89 -5.78
N HIS A 60 -22.44 -19.22 -5.63
CA HIS A 60 -21.67 -20.12 -6.49
C HIS A 60 -20.19 -19.74 -6.66
N PRO A 61 -19.41 -19.59 -5.57
CA PRO A 61 -17.98 -19.24 -5.66
C PRO A 61 -17.21 -20.35 -6.40
N ALA A 62 -16.41 -19.96 -7.38
CA ALA A 62 -15.62 -20.88 -8.19
C ALA A 62 -14.15 -20.44 -8.32
N PRO A 63 -13.40 -20.31 -7.20
CA PRO A 63 -12.01 -19.87 -7.26
C PRO A 63 -11.13 -20.94 -7.92
N HIS A 64 -10.34 -20.51 -8.91
CA HIS A 64 -9.41 -21.37 -9.62
C HIS A 64 -7.96 -21.12 -9.17
N PHE A 65 -7.44 -22.02 -8.33
CA PHE A 65 -6.08 -21.92 -7.79
C PHE A 65 -5.01 -22.40 -8.80
N ALA A 66 -4.94 -21.72 -9.95
CA ALA A 66 -3.94 -21.98 -10.97
C ALA A 66 -2.51 -21.58 -10.52
N THR A 67 -1.49 -22.12 -11.18
CA THR A 67 -0.08 -21.75 -10.93
C THR A 67 0.14 -20.25 -11.03
N GLY A 68 -0.53 -19.55 -11.97
CA GLY A 68 -0.47 -18.10 -12.12
C GLY A 68 -0.90 -17.34 -10.87
N PHE A 69 -1.93 -17.80 -10.17
CA PHE A 69 -2.36 -17.23 -8.89
C PHE A 69 -1.24 -17.29 -7.82
N TRP A 70 -0.63 -18.46 -7.65
CA TRP A 70 0.42 -18.66 -6.65
C TRP A 70 1.67 -17.85 -6.96
N LEU A 71 2.07 -17.80 -8.23
CA LEU A 71 3.21 -17.00 -8.67
C LEU A 71 2.97 -15.50 -8.46
N ALA A 72 1.77 -15.01 -8.79
CA ALA A 72 1.40 -13.62 -8.58
C ALA A 72 1.37 -13.26 -7.07
N CYS A 73 0.83 -14.14 -6.22
CA CYS A 73 0.85 -13.96 -4.77
C CYS A 73 2.28 -13.93 -4.22
N ALA A 74 3.14 -14.84 -4.65
CA ALA A 74 4.53 -14.91 -4.20
C ALA A 74 5.34 -13.69 -4.66
N LEU A 75 5.22 -13.30 -5.94
CA LEU A 75 5.87 -12.11 -6.51
C LEU A 75 5.41 -10.84 -5.80
N GLY A 76 4.08 -10.65 -5.69
CA GLY A 76 3.51 -9.50 -5.02
C GLY A 76 3.89 -9.44 -3.54
N GLY A 77 3.87 -10.58 -2.84
CA GLY A 77 4.26 -10.70 -1.45
C GLY A 77 5.72 -10.34 -1.21
N ALA A 78 6.64 -10.87 -2.01
CA ALA A 78 8.07 -10.56 -1.94
C ALA A 78 8.35 -9.08 -2.27
N ALA A 79 7.73 -8.56 -3.33
CA ALA A 79 7.84 -7.16 -3.71
C ALA A 79 7.35 -6.23 -2.60
N GLN A 80 6.24 -6.54 -1.94
CA GLN A 80 5.69 -5.74 -0.84
C GLN A 80 6.57 -5.77 0.41
N ILE A 81 7.15 -6.92 0.78
CA ILE A 81 8.10 -7.02 1.89
C ILE A 81 9.31 -6.13 1.61
N THR A 82 9.91 -6.27 0.43
CA THR A 82 11.07 -5.48 0.00
C THR A 82 10.76 -3.98 -0.03
N ALA A 83 9.61 -3.60 -0.60
CA ALA A 83 9.15 -2.22 -0.65
C ALA A 83 8.97 -1.63 0.74
N THR A 84 8.35 -2.37 1.67
CA THR A 84 8.12 -1.92 3.04
C THR A 84 9.44 -1.73 3.78
N ALA A 85 10.38 -2.67 3.64
CA ALA A 85 11.69 -2.56 4.24
C ALA A 85 12.48 -1.36 3.69
N ALA A 86 12.53 -1.20 2.36
CA ALA A 86 13.19 -0.07 1.72
C ALA A 86 12.58 1.27 2.14
N MET A 87 11.25 1.38 2.22
CA MET A 87 10.54 2.55 2.72
C MET A 87 10.94 2.90 4.15
N LEU A 88 10.93 1.93 5.05
CA LEU A 88 11.27 2.17 6.46
C LEU A 88 12.73 2.59 6.63
N VAL A 89 13.66 2.01 5.86
CA VAL A 89 15.08 2.41 5.87
C VAL A 89 15.25 3.80 5.25
N SER A 90 14.57 4.12 4.15
CA SER A 90 14.57 5.45 3.53
C SER A 90 14.13 6.52 4.53
N MET A 91 13.02 6.29 5.24
CA MET A 91 12.49 7.22 6.25
C MET A 91 13.41 7.41 7.47
N ARG A 92 14.31 6.47 7.73
CA ARG A 92 15.33 6.61 8.79
C ARG A 92 16.54 7.43 8.36
N ARG A 93 16.88 7.42 7.05
CA ARG A 93 18.06 8.08 6.48
C ARG A 93 17.80 9.49 5.96
N SER A 94 16.54 9.86 5.75
CA SER A 94 16.14 11.16 5.22
C SER A 94 15.01 11.77 6.05
N THR A 95 14.58 12.98 5.66
CA THR A 95 13.32 13.53 6.15
C THR A 95 12.16 12.65 5.68
N PHE A 96 11.15 12.50 6.52
CA PHE A 96 9.94 11.73 6.21
C PHE A 96 9.31 12.13 4.86
N ALA A 97 9.32 13.43 4.56
CA ALA A 97 8.78 13.98 3.32
C ALA A 97 9.50 13.46 2.06
N LEU A 98 10.84 13.44 2.08
CA LEU A 98 11.63 13.03 0.91
C LEU A 98 11.48 11.53 0.63
N GLY A 99 11.59 10.69 1.67
CA GLY A 99 11.38 9.24 1.53
C GLY A 99 9.99 8.89 1.00
N THR A 100 8.96 9.60 1.49
CA THR A 100 7.58 9.42 1.05
C THR A 100 7.38 9.86 -0.41
N ALA A 101 8.01 10.96 -0.83
CA ALA A 101 7.89 11.45 -2.20
C ALA A 101 8.43 10.44 -3.23
N PHE A 102 9.64 9.94 -3.00
CA PHE A 102 10.22 8.94 -3.92
C PHE A 102 9.42 7.63 -3.95
N GLN A 103 8.81 7.24 -2.84
CA GLN A 103 7.89 6.10 -2.80
C GLN A 103 6.66 6.31 -3.70
N GLN A 104 6.20 7.54 -3.88
CA GLN A 104 5.06 7.84 -4.75
C GLN A 104 5.35 7.64 -6.24
N SER A 105 6.59 7.37 -6.63
CA SER A 105 6.91 6.81 -7.94
C SER A 105 6.16 5.50 -8.25
N SER A 106 5.60 4.86 -7.20
CA SER A 106 4.71 3.71 -7.36
C SER A 106 3.50 4.00 -8.26
N ILE A 107 3.04 5.25 -8.35
CA ILE A 107 1.85 5.62 -9.12
C ILE A 107 2.10 5.49 -10.63
N PRO A 108 3.04 6.24 -11.22
CA PRO A 108 3.33 6.11 -12.65
C PRO A 108 3.91 4.73 -13.00
N LEU A 109 4.72 4.13 -12.13
CA LEU A 109 5.27 2.80 -12.36
C LEU A 109 4.17 1.73 -12.39
N ALA A 110 3.14 1.82 -11.53
CA ALA A 110 2.02 0.88 -11.56
C ALA A 110 1.22 1.01 -12.87
N ALA A 111 1.04 2.22 -13.39
CA ALA A 111 0.37 2.44 -14.66
C ALA A 111 1.17 1.88 -15.85
N VAL A 112 2.49 2.11 -15.87
CA VAL A 112 3.38 1.57 -16.91
C VAL A 112 3.41 0.03 -16.86
N MET A 113 3.52 -0.56 -15.67
CA MET A 113 3.46 -2.02 -15.51
C MET A 113 2.11 -2.59 -15.95
N GLY A 114 1.00 -1.92 -15.64
CA GLY A 114 -0.33 -2.31 -16.12
C GLY A 114 -0.43 -2.30 -17.65
N LEU A 115 0.14 -1.28 -18.28
CA LEU A 115 0.21 -1.22 -19.75
C LEU A 115 0.98 -2.41 -20.36
N VAL A 116 2.10 -2.78 -19.76
CA VAL A 116 2.89 -3.97 -20.18
C VAL A 116 2.09 -5.27 -19.99
N LEU A 117 1.22 -5.32 -18.99
CA LEU A 117 0.32 -6.45 -18.73
C LEU A 117 -0.96 -6.45 -19.59
N GLY A 118 -1.05 -5.55 -20.58
CA GLY A 118 -2.18 -5.48 -21.50
C GLY A 118 -3.39 -4.71 -20.94
N GLU A 119 -3.19 -3.84 -19.95
CA GLU A 119 -4.23 -2.99 -19.36
C GLU A 119 -4.07 -1.52 -19.81
N PRO A 120 -4.50 -1.15 -21.04
CA PRO A 120 -4.35 0.21 -21.53
C PRO A 120 -5.24 1.18 -20.75
N LEU A 121 -4.69 2.33 -20.41
CA LEU A 121 -5.42 3.43 -19.78
C LEU A 121 -5.79 4.48 -20.84
N ARG A 122 -6.91 5.16 -20.62
CA ARG A 122 -7.31 6.32 -21.44
C ARG A 122 -6.36 7.48 -21.19
N ALA A 123 -6.28 8.40 -22.15
CA ALA A 123 -5.43 9.59 -22.06
C ALA A 123 -5.72 10.45 -20.82
N GLY A 124 -7.00 10.55 -20.42
CA GLY A 124 -7.39 11.26 -19.20
C GLY A 124 -6.78 10.65 -17.94
N ALA A 125 -6.77 9.31 -17.83
CA ALA A 125 -6.14 8.64 -16.68
C ALA A 125 -4.62 8.87 -16.64
N TRP A 126 -3.94 8.83 -17.80
CA TRP A 126 -2.51 9.18 -17.90
C TRP A 126 -2.22 10.61 -17.48
N ALA A 127 -3.03 11.58 -17.95
CA ALA A 127 -2.91 12.98 -17.57
C ALA A 127 -3.12 13.15 -16.05
N GLY A 128 -4.13 12.48 -15.47
CA GLY A 128 -4.38 12.47 -14.04
C GLY A 128 -3.20 11.92 -13.23
N ILE A 129 -2.64 10.77 -13.63
CA ILE A 129 -1.45 10.16 -13.02
C ILE A 129 -0.25 11.11 -13.09
N GLY A 130 -0.05 11.78 -14.23
CA GLY A 130 1.02 12.77 -14.40
C GLY A 130 0.86 13.96 -13.46
N LEU A 131 -0.36 14.54 -13.33
CA LEU A 131 -0.64 15.63 -12.41
C LEU A 131 -0.45 15.23 -10.94
N VAL A 132 -0.95 14.07 -10.54
CA VAL A 132 -0.74 13.55 -9.18
C VAL A 132 0.76 13.42 -8.90
N THR A 133 1.51 12.80 -9.80
CA THR A 133 2.94 12.60 -9.64
C THR A 133 3.69 13.93 -9.53
N ALA A 134 3.44 14.87 -10.45
CA ALA A 134 4.07 16.20 -10.45
C ALA A 134 3.72 16.99 -9.16
N GLY A 135 2.46 16.98 -8.77
CA GLY A 135 2.00 17.66 -7.55
C GLY A 135 2.63 17.08 -6.28
N LEU A 136 2.78 15.77 -6.18
CA LEU A 136 3.44 15.11 -5.06
C LEU A 136 4.93 15.43 -4.99
N PHE A 137 5.64 15.43 -6.13
CA PHE A 137 7.02 15.87 -6.17
C PHE A 137 7.17 17.34 -5.78
N ALA A 138 6.25 18.22 -6.23
CA ALA A 138 6.24 19.63 -5.84
C ALA A 138 5.98 19.83 -4.34
N LEU A 139 5.10 19.02 -3.73
CA LEU A 139 4.84 19.04 -2.27
C LEU A 139 6.06 18.59 -1.46
N ALA A 140 6.76 17.60 -1.94
CA ALA A 140 7.90 16.99 -1.26
C ALA A 140 9.24 17.68 -1.57
N TRP A 141 9.28 18.61 -2.52
CA TRP A 141 10.52 19.29 -2.91
C TRP A 141 11.11 20.07 -1.74
N PRO A 142 12.39 19.82 -1.38
CA PRO A 142 13.06 20.51 -0.26
C PRO A 142 13.10 22.02 -0.51
N ARG A 143 12.59 22.82 0.42
CA ARG A 143 12.54 24.29 0.33
C ARG A 143 13.64 25.01 1.12
N GLY A 144 14.69 24.31 1.55
CA GLY A 144 15.79 24.87 2.34
C GLY A 144 17.15 24.27 1.98
N ARG A 145 18.22 25.01 2.35
CA ARG A 145 19.62 24.62 2.11
C ARG A 145 20.16 23.54 3.09
N GLU A 146 19.35 23.04 4.02
CA GLU A 146 19.85 22.41 5.23
C GLU A 146 19.83 20.87 5.26
N THR A 147 19.41 20.19 4.21
CA THR A 147 19.46 18.72 4.20
C THR A 147 20.56 18.24 3.26
N PRO A 148 21.57 17.53 3.78
CA PRO A 148 22.48 16.78 2.94
C PRO A 148 21.66 15.87 2.03
N ARG A 149 21.91 15.93 0.73
CA ARG A 149 21.22 15.09 -0.27
C ARG A 149 21.68 13.65 -0.09
N ASP A 150 20.99 12.90 0.76
CA ASP A 150 21.27 11.46 0.88
C ASP A 150 20.64 10.71 -0.30
N TRP A 151 21.43 10.55 -1.35
CA TRP A 151 21.04 9.80 -2.54
C TRP A 151 20.66 8.36 -2.24
N SER A 152 21.20 7.78 -1.16
CA SER A 152 20.83 6.42 -0.76
C SER A 152 19.39 6.34 -0.26
N ALA A 153 18.91 7.36 0.42
CA ALA A 153 17.53 7.45 0.87
C ALA A 153 16.55 7.62 -0.31
N ALA A 154 16.95 8.45 -1.30
CA ALA A 154 16.17 8.62 -2.52
C ALA A 154 16.06 7.31 -3.32
N LEU A 155 17.19 6.60 -3.49
CA LEU A 155 17.22 5.30 -4.16
C LEU A 155 16.34 4.27 -3.45
N LEU A 156 16.42 4.20 -2.12
CA LEU A 156 15.55 3.31 -1.33
C LEU A 156 14.07 3.68 -1.46
N GLY A 157 13.74 4.97 -1.55
CA GLY A 157 12.39 5.44 -1.83
C GLY A 157 11.89 4.98 -3.21
N LEU A 158 12.75 5.08 -4.25
CA LEU A 158 12.42 4.56 -5.59
C LEU A 158 12.26 3.04 -5.62
N VAL A 159 13.12 2.30 -4.93
CA VAL A 159 12.99 0.83 -4.77
C VAL A 159 11.67 0.49 -4.09
N ALA A 160 11.29 1.25 -3.04
CA ALA A 160 10.00 1.08 -2.40
C ALA A 160 8.83 1.36 -3.37
N GLY A 161 8.92 2.44 -4.15
CA GLY A 161 7.92 2.77 -5.17
C GLY A 161 7.77 1.68 -6.22
N ALA A 162 8.87 1.19 -6.78
CA ALA A 162 8.87 0.10 -7.75
C ALA A 162 8.30 -1.20 -7.17
N GLY A 163 8.68 -1.56 -5.94
CA GLY A 163 8.15 -2.74 -5.26
C GLY A 163 6.65 -2.63 -4.98
N PHE A 164 6.15 -1.45 -4.58
CA PHE A 164 4.70 -1.24 -4.40
C PHE A 164 3.94 -1.24 -5.73
N ALA A 165 4.53 -0.73 -6.83
CA ALA A 165 3.93 -0.82 -8.15
C ALA A 165 3.81 -2.27 -8.62
N LEU A 166 4.90 -3.04 -8.48
CA LEU A 166 4.94 -4.45 -8.83
C LEU A 166 3.93 -5.26 -8.00
N SER A 167 3.91 -5.06 -6.67
CA SER A 167 2.97 -5.77 -5.80
C SER A 167 1.52 -5.48 -6.14
N SER A 168 1.17 -4.22 -6.45
CA SER A 168 -0.21 -3.85 -6.80
C SER A 168 -0.70 -4.55 -8.06
N ASN A 169 0.14 -4.57 -9.10
CA ASN A 169 -0.19 -5.26 -10.35
C ASN A 169 -0.24 -6.79 -10.14
N ALA A 170 0.69 -7.35 -9.36
CA ALA A 170 0.69 -8.78 -9.06
C ALA A 170 -0.57 -9.21 -8.30
N TYR A 171 -1.02 -8.42 -7.31
CA TYR A 171 -2.25 -8.70 -6.57
C TYR A 171 -3.50 -8.59 -7.43
N ARG A 172 -3.52 -7.63 -8.35
CA ARG A 172 -4.57 -7.53 -9.36
C ARG A 172 -4.60 -8.79 -10.23
N GLN A 173 -3.46 -9.20 -10.78
CA GLN A 173 -3.38 -10.42 -11.60
C GLN A 173 -3.75 -11.68 -10.80
N ALA A 174 -3.34 -11.78 -9.53
CA ALA A 174 -3.75 -12.88 -8.67
C ALA A 174 -5.29 -12.93 -8.50
N ALA A 175 -5.94 -11.81 -8.21
CA ALA A 175 -7.39 -11.77 -8.04
C ALA A 175 -8.13 -12.09 -9.35
N LEU A 176 -7.69 -11.53 -10.48
CA LEU A 176 -8.30 -11.80 -11.80
C LEU A 176 -8.13 -13.25 -12.24
N THR A 177 -6.99 -13.87 -11.93
CA THR A 177 -6.72 -15.28 -12.25
C THR A 177 -7.52 -16.23 -11.35
N LEU A 178 -7.78 -15.83 -10.09
CA LEU A 178 -8.47 -16.66 -9.12
C LEU A 178 -9.95 -16.76 -9.41
N ASP A 179 -10.65 -15.63 -9.53
CA ASP A 179 -12.08 -15.57 -9.82
C ASP A 179 -12.46 -14.18 -10.37
N HIS A 180 -12.48 -14.07 -11.69
CA HIS A 180 -12.82 -12.81 -12.35
C HIS A 180 -14.29 -12.39 -12.15
N ALA A 181 -15.19 -13.34 -11.93
CA ALA A 181 -16.61 -13.08 -11.75
C ALA A 181 -16.92 -12.49 -10.38
N HIS A 182 -16.12 -12.83 -9.36
CA HIS A 182 -16.35 -12.43 -7.98
C HIS A 182 -15.14 -11.66 -7.41
N PRO A 183 -14.87 -10.42 -7.88
CA PRO A 183 -13.64 -9.68 -7.58
C PRO A 183 -13.43 -9.41 -6.08
N VAL A 184 -14.51 -9.23 -5.30
CA VAL A 184 -14.41 -9.04 -3.85
C VAL A 184 -13.93 -10.32 -3.17
N LEU A 185 -14.52 -11.47 -3.50
CA LEU A 185 -14.10 -12.77 -2.97
C LEU A 185 -12.64 -13.06 -3.33
N ALA A 186 -12.31 -12.92 -4.62
CA ALA A 186 -10.95 -13.13 -5.12
C ALA A 186 -9.93 -12.26 -4.39
N ALA A 187 -10.26 -10.98 -4.16
CA ALA A 187 -9.41 -10.06 -3.40
C ALA A 187 -9.21 -10.52 -1.96
N GLN A 188 -10.26 -10.92 -1.23
CA GLN A 188 -10.13 -11.34 0.17
C GLN A 188 -9.34 -12.64 0.32
N ILE A 189 -9.55 -13.62 -0.57
CA ILE A 189 -8.73 -14.84 -0.60
C ILE A 189 -7.28 -14.51 -0.91
N THR A 190 -7.02 -13.61 -1.87
CA THR A 190 -5.67 -13.18 -2.23
C THR A 190 -4.97 -12.51 -1.04
N VAL A 191 -5.65 -11.62 -0.29
CA VAL A 191 -5.10 -10.99 0.92
C VAL A 191 -4.69 -12.03 1.95
N PHE A 192 -5.59 -12.96 2.27
CA PHE A 192 -5.30 -14.03 3.23
C PHE A 192 -4.09 -14.86 2.80
N THR A 193 -4.07 -15.30 1.54
CA THR A 193 -2.96 -16.10 0.98
C THR A 193 -1.64 -15.35 1.05
N VAL A 194 -1.61 -14.09 0.61
CA VAL A 194 -0.40 -13.27 0.62
C VAL A 194 0.08 -13.01 2.06
N GLN A 195 -0.82 -12.68 2.98
CA GLN A 195 -0.45 -12.46 4.38
C GLN A 195 0.07 -13.74 5.04
N ALA A 196 -0.49 -14.90 4.71
CA ALA A 196 0.01 -16.19 5.18
C ALA A 196 1.44 -16.45 4.67
N MET A 197 1.69 -16.26 3.38
CA MET A 197 3.03 -16.40 2.79
C MET A 197 4.03 -15.42 3.42
N GLN A 198 3.66 -14.14 3.56
CA GLN A 198 4.51 -13.11 4.14
C GLN A 198 4.83 -13.38 5.61
N SER A 199 3.82 -13.79 6.38
CA SER A 199 4.01 -14.16 7.80
C SER A 199 4.94 -15.35 7.95
N SER A 200 4.77 -16.38 7.12
CA SER A 200 5.61 -17.60 7.16
C SER A 200 7.07 -17.26 6.79
N VAL A 201 7.28 -16.54 5.69
CA VAL A 201 8.64 -16.17 5.23
C VAL A 201 9.33 -15.27 6.24
N LEU A 202 8.66 -14.23 6.75
CA LEU A 202 9.26 -13.31 7.72
C LEU A 202 9.50 -13.97 9.07
N SER A 203 8.60 -14.85 9.54
CA SER A 203 8.79 -15.58 10.78
C SER A 203 9.99 -16.52 10.67
N ALA A 204 10.12 -17.27 9.57
CA ALA A 204 11.26 -18.16 9.33
C ALA A 204 12.57 -17.37 9.23
N TRP A 205 12.57 -16.25 8.52
CA TRP A 205 13.74 -15.39 8.39
C TRP A 205 14.18 -14.80 9.73
N LEU A 206 13.25 -14.26 10.54
CA LEU A 206 13.53 -13.72 11.86
C LEU A 206 13.96 -14.82 12.85
N ALA A 207 13.37 -16.01 12.78
CA ALA A 207 13.80 -17.14 13.60
C ALA A 207 15.27 -17.51 13.36
N ALA A 208 15.75 -17.35 12.11
CA ALA A 208 17.13 -17.64 11.74
C ALA A 208 18.10 -16.47 12.04
N ARG A 209 17.63 -15.20 11.94
CA ARG A 209 18.50 -14.01 11.95
C ARG A 209 18.37 -13.14 13.19
N ASP A 210 17.18 -13.01 13.74
CA ASP A 210 16.88 -12.14 14.89
C ASP A 210 15.70 -12.70 15.72
N ARG A 211 16.01 -13.72 16.50
CA ARG A 211 15.02 -14.35 17.40
C ARG A 211 14.43 -13.40 18.42
N ARG A 212 15.17 -12.34 18.80
CA ARG A 212 14.67 -11.33 19.74
C ARG A 212 13.56 -10.51 19.07
N ALA A 213 13.78 -10.03 17.85
CA ALA A 213 12.75 -9.29 17.11
C ALA A 213 11.50 -10.17 16.86
N LEU A 214 11.69 -11.48 16.54
CA LEU A 214 10.58 -12.42 16.42
C LEU A 214 9.80 -12.53 17.74
N TRP A 215 10.50 -12.75 18.86
CA TRP A 215 9.88 -12.88 20.17
C TRP A 215 9.07 -11.63 20.56
N VAL A 216 9.67 -10.46 20.40
CA VAL A 216 8.97 -9.18 20.63
C VAL A 216 7.75 -9.04 19.74
N ALA A 217 7.87 -9.38 18.45
CA ALA A 217 6.75 -9.31 17.51
C ALA A 217 5.58 -10.20 17.94
N VAL A 218 5.82 -11.48 18.27
CA VAL A 218 4.75 -12.43 18.61
C VAL A 218 4.17 -12.24 20.02
N THR A 219 4.93 -11.67 20.96
CA THR A 219 4.46 -11.46 22.33
C THR A 219 3.71 -10.14 22.53
N SER A 220 3.87 -9.18 21.61
CA SER A 220 3.22 -7.86 21.67
C SER A 220 1.74 -7.88 21.27
N VAL A 221 0.96 -8.86 21.70
CA VAL A 221 -0.42 -9.13 21.22
C VAL A 221 -1.34 -7.91 21.39
N ARG A 222 -1.40 -7.31 22.59
CA ARG A 222 -2.34 -6.22 22.90
C ARG A 222 -2.14 -4.98 22.02
N SER A 223 -0.89 -4.61 21.75
CA SER A 223 -0.56 -3.46 20.90
C SER A 223 -0.62 -3.79 19.40
N SER A 224 -0.44 -5.06 19.05
CA SER A 224 -0.35 -5.54 17.66
C SER A 224 -1.71 -5.89 17.06
N LEU A 225 -2.66 -6.33 17.87
CA LEU A 225 -3.97 -6.79 17.39
C LEU A 225 -4.76 -5.67 16.66
N PRO A 226 -4.87 -4.43 17.20
CA PRO A 226 -5.50 -3.34 16.46
C PRO A 226 -4.76 -3.00 15.15
N ALA A 227 -3.43 -2.99 15.17
CA ALA A 227 -2.63 -2.75 13.97
C ALA A 227 -2.84 -3.85 12.91
N GLY A 228 -2.98 -5.11 13.35
CA GLY A 228 -3.33 -6.26 12.52
C GLY A 228 -4.72 -6.12 11.88
N PHE A 229 -5.74 -5.76 12.67
CA PHE A 229 -7.10 -5.52 12.18
C PHE A 229 -7.12 -4.43 11.10
N PHE A 230 -6.61 -3.23 11.41
CA PHE A 230 -6.58 -2.14 10.45
C PHE A 230 -5.68 -2.47 9.23
N GLY A 231 -4.64 -3.28 9.44
CA GLY A 231 -3.78 -3.78 8.38
C GLY A 231 -4.50 -4.72 7.41
N ALA A 232 -5.25 -5.69 7.95
CA ALA A 232 -6.04 -6.62 7.15
C ALA A 232 -7.20 -5.92 6.43
N ALA A 233 -7.94 -5.06 7.14
CA ALA A 233 -9.05 -4.31 6.58
C ALA A 233 -8.60 -3.35 5.45
N ALA A 234 -7.52 -2.59 5.68
CA ALA A 234 -6.95 -1.75 4.64
C ALA A 234 -6.48 -2.58 3.43
N SER A 235 -5.78 -3.69 3.66
CA SER A 235 -5.32 -4.58 2.59
C SER A 235 -6.50 -5.20 1.84
N GLY A 236 -7.55 -5.62 2.53
CA GLY A 236 -8.76 -6.15 1.90
C GLY A 236 -9.40 -5.15 0.94
N LEU A 237 -9.52 -3.89 1.35
CA LEU A 237 -10.05 -2.84 0.48
C LEU A 237 -9.09 -2.48 -0.67
N TRP A 238 -7.77 -2.41 -0.43
CA TRP A 238 -6.78 -2.19 -1.48
C TRP A 238 -6.85 -3.28 -2.56
N PHE A 239 -6.85 -4.55 -2.17
CA PHE A 239 -6.89 -5.67 -3.11
C PHE A 239 -8.24 -5.70 -3.86
N THR A 240 -9.34 -5.38 -3.18
CA THR A 240 -10.63 -5.21 -3.83
C THR A 240 -10.60 -4.09 -4.88
N ALA A 241 -10.01 -2.95 -4.56
CA ALA A 241 -9.85 -1.87 -5.53
C ALA A 241 -9.00 -2.29 -6.73
N PHE A 242 -7.89 -3.02 -6.51
CA PHE A 242 -7.06 -3.57 -7.58
C PHE A 242 -7.79 -4.63 -8.41
N ALA A 243 -8.65 -5.45 -7.81
CA ALA A 243 -9.47 -6.40 -8.56
C ALA A 243 -10.49 -5.69 -9.46
N LEU A 244 -11.03 -4.55 -9.02
CA LEU A 244 -12.06 -3.78 -9.73
C LEU A 244 -11.50 -2.82 -10.79
N SER A 245 -10.25 -2.35 -10.67
CA SER A 245 -9.68 -1.33 -11.55
C SER A 245 -8.16 -1.50 -11.70
N PRO A 246 -7.55 -1.03 -12.82
CA PRO A 246 -6.10 -1.03 -13.01
C PRO A 246 -5.34 -0.36 -11.85
N ALA A 247 -4.15 -0.86 -11.55
CA ALA A 247 -3.40 -0.45 -10.36
C ALA A 247 -2.95 1.02 -10.39
N GLY A 248 -2.68 1.60 -11.55
CA GLY A 248 -2.27 3.00 -11.70
C GLY A 248 -3.30 3.99 -11.19
N PRO A 249 -4.54 4.02 -11.72
CA PRO A 249 -5.62 4.87 -11.21
C PRO A 249 -5.94 4.63 -9.73
N VAL A 250 -5.99 3.37 -9.28
CA VAL A 250 -6.21 3.04 -7.87
C VAL A 250 -5.13 3.67 -6.98
N ARG A 251 -3.86 3.57 -7.38
CA ARG A 251 -2.76 4.21 -6.67
C ARG A 251 -2.86 5.73 -6.68
N ALA A 252 -3.26 6.34 -7.79
CA ALA A 252 -3.44 7.78 -7.88
C ALA A 252 -4.54 8.28 -6.93
N VAL A 253 -5.70 7.61 -6.89
CA VAL A 253 -6.78 7.94 -5.94
C VAL A 253 -6.34 7.72 -4.49
N GLY A 254 -5.53 6.70 -4.25
CA GLY A 254 -5.00 6.37 -2.93
C GLY A 254 -4.16 7.45 -2.27
N VAL A 255 -3.68 8.43 -3.05
CA VAL A 255 -2.96 9.61 -2.51
C VAL A 255 -3.82 10.43 -1.53
N CYS A 256 -5.14 10.25 -1.53
CA CYS A 256 -6.03 10.84 -0.53
C CYS A 256 -5.62 10.45 0.93
N GLU A 257 -4.79 9.43 1.12
CA GLU A 257 -4.20 9.14 2.44
C GLU A 257 -3.42 10.33 3.00
N MET A 258 -2.79 11.16 2.16
CA MET A 258 -1.97 12.29 2.62
C MET A 258 -2.80 13.41 3.29
N PRO A 259 -3.88 13.94 2.68
CA PRO A 259 -4.74 14.88 3.38
C PRO A 259 -5.44 14.26 4.60
N ILE A 260 -5.81 12.98 4.55
CA ILE A 260 -6.39 12.27 5.70
C ILE A 260 -5.39 12.21 6.85
N ALA A 261 -4.13 11.84 6.56
CA ALA A 261 -3.06 11.81 7.55
C ALA A 261 -2.74 13.22 8.09
N ALA A 262 -2.76 14.25 7.22
CA ALA A 262 -2.56 15.63 7.62
C ALA A 262 -3.68 16.15 8.53
N LEU A 263 -4.94 15.80 8.24
CA LEU A 263 -6.09 16.14 9.09
C LEU A 263 -6.02 15.44 10.45
N ALA A 264 -5.65 14.16 10.46
CA ALA A 264 -5.42 13.42 11.69
C ALA A 264 -4.24 14.00 12.49
N GLY A 265 -3.17 14.43 11.81
CA GLY A 265 -1.99 15.05 12.41
C GLY A 265 -2.19 16.52 12.83
N ARG A 266 -3.09 17.29 12.16
CA ARG A 266 -3.40 18.70 12.54
C ARG A 266 -3.92 18.84 13.96
N ARG A 267 -4.61 17.85 14.49
CA ARG A 267 -4.98 17.82 15.92
C ARG A 267 -3.78 17.63 16.84
N LEU A 268 -2.62 17.23 16.29
CA LEU A 268 -1.39 16.97 17.03
C LEU A 268 -0.27 17.99 16.72
N PHE A 269 -0.27 18.62 15.52
CA PHE A 269 0.77 19.54 15.05
C PHE A 269 0.14 20.68 14.25
N ALA A 270 0.00 21.87 14.85
CA ALA A 270 -0.64 23.05 14.26
C ALA A 270 0.25 23.74 13.20
N GLU A 271 0.67 23.05 12.15
CA GLU A 271 1.45 23.61 11.05
C GLU A 271 0.57 24.30 10.00
N ARG A 272 0.91 25.54 9.64
CA ARG A 272 0.23 26.29 8.56
C ARG A 272 0.84 25.90 7.21
N LEU A 273 -0.01 25.48 6.27
CA LEU A 273 0.42 25.21 4.90
C LEU A 273 0.77 26.54 4.18
N SER A 274 1.86 26.54 3.43
CA SER A 274 2.22 27.67 2.56
C SER A 274 1.32 27.70 1.32
N THR A 275 1.20 28.86 0.67
CA THR A 275 0.42 29.01 -0.58
C THR A 275 0.88 28.05 -1.67
N ALA A 276 2.17 27.80 -1.79
CA ALA A 276 2.74 26.84 -2.74
C ALA A 276 2.34 25.39 -2.42
N GLN A 277 2.22 25.02 -1.13
CA GLN A 277 1.73 23.70 -0.72
C GLN A 277 0.23 23.54 -1.01
N ILE A 278 -0.54 24.60 -0.81
CA ILE A 278 -1.97 24.61 -1.18
C ILE A 278 -2.12 24.42 -2.69
N GLY A 279 -1.36 25.18 -3.52
CA GLY A 279 -1.36 25.02 -4.97
C GLY A 279 -1.01 23.60 -5.43
N ALA A 280 0.07 23.01 -4.87
CA ALA A 280 0.45 21.64 -5.19
C ALA A 280 -0.61 20.62 -4.74
N ALA A 281 -1.26 20.83 -3.60
CA ALA A 281 -2.37 19.97 -3.13
C ALA A 281 -3.59 20.04 -4.07
N LEU A 282 -3.89 21.22 -4.62
CA LEU A 282 -4.96 21.38 -5.61
C LEU A 282 -4.63 20.66 -6.92
N VAL A 283 -3.38 20.71 -7.37
CA VAL A 283 -2.92 19.96 -8.55
C VAL A 283 -3.07 18.45 -8.33
N VAL A 284 -2.68 17.96 -7.14
CA VAL A 284 -2.89 16.55 -6.77
C VAL A 284 -4.38 16.20 -6.78
N ALA A 285 -5.24 17.02 -6.18
CA ALA A 285 -6.68 16.78 -6.13
C ALA A 285 -7.31 16.72 -7.54
N ALA A 286 -6.94 17.66 -8.43
CA ALA A 286 -7.38 17.66 -9.82
C ALA A 286 -6.90 16.41 -10.56
N GLY A 287 -5.64 16.02 -10.34
CA GLY A 287 -5.07 14.80 -10.93
C GLY A 287 -5.77 13.53 -10.44
N VAL A 288 -6.13 13.44 -9.16
CA VAL A 288 -6.90 12.32 -8.59
C VAL A 288 -8.27 12.19 -9.26
N VAL A 289 -9.00 13.31 -9.41
CA VAL A 289 -10.29 13.31 -10.10
C VAL A 289 -10.13 12.85 -11.54
N LEU A 290 -9.15 13.41 -12.26
CA LEU A 290 -8.91 13.06 -13.66
C LEU A 290 -8.48 11.59 -13.83
N ALA A 291 -7.67 11.05 -12.92
CA ALA A 291 -7.29 9.64 -12.94
C ALA A 291 -8.48 8.69 -12.64
N ALA A 292 -9.49 9.18 -11.89
CA ALA A 292 -10.66 8.39 -11.54
C ALA A 292 -11.71 8.32 -12.66
N VAL A 293 -11.88 9.40 -13.43
CA VAL A 293 -12.94 9.51 -14.45
C VAL A 293 -12.43 9.35 -15.89
N GLY A 294 -11.13 9.52 -16.12
CA GLY A 294 -10.46 9.38 -17.42
C GLY A 294 -10.09 7.95 -17.72
#